data_58fc7693952eccf88a4e0cb84e986cff
#
_entry.id   58fc7693952eccf88a4e0cb84e986cff
#
_cell.length_a   1.000
_cell.length_b   1.000
_cell.length_c   1.000
_cell.angle_alpha   90.00
_cell.angle_beta   90.00
_cell.angle_gamma   90.00
#
_symmetry.space_group_name_H-M   'P 1'
#
loop_
_entity.id
_entity.type
_entity.pdbx_description
1 polymer ?
#
loop_
_entity_poly.entity_id
_entity_poly.type
_entity_poly.pdbx_seq_one_letter_code
_entity_poly.pdbx_strand_id
1 'polypeptide(L)'
;MSMHAPLATSRSGFLAGYHDTLALVERLHRLLLDVVKDEFERLGILDINAVQALLLFNVGENEVTAGELKTRGYYQGSNVSYNLKKLVEAGYMHHQRCE
;
A
#
# COMPACT_ATOMS: atom_id res chain seq x y z
N MET A 1 5.06 -2.04 -46.52
CA MET A 1 5.24 -2.24 -45.09
C MET A 1 3.91 -2.33 -44.40
N SER A 2 3.78 -3.21 -43.51
CA SER A 2 2.54 -3.41 -42.80
C SER A 2 2.35 -2.38 -41.71
N MET A 3 1.17 -1.77 -41.66
CA MET A 3 0.78 -0.89 -40.57
C MET A 3 0.57 -1.64 -39.27
N HIS A 4 0.45 -2.96 -39.37
CA HIS A 4 0.24 -3.79 -38.17
C HIS A 4 1.48 -3.93 -37.32
N ALA A 5 2.64 -4.00 -37.93
CA ALA A 5 3.88 -4.18 -37.20
C ALA A 5 4.13 -3.07 -36.17
N PRO A 6 3.96 -1.77 -36.52
CA PRO A 6 4.08 -0.71 -35.53
C PRO A 6 3.08 -0.82 -34.41
N LEU A 7 1.82 -1.18 -34.69
CA LEU A 7 0.80 -1.32 -33.65
C LEU A 7 1.10 -2.49 -32.73
N ALA A 8 1.49 -3.63 -33.29
CA ALA A 8 1.86 -4.79 -32.47
C ALA A 8 3.07 -4.49 -31.59
N THR A 9 4.08 -3.83 -32.18
CA THR A 9 5.27 -3.42 -31.46
C THR A 9 4.95 -2.44 -30.34
N SER A 10 4.05 -1.46 -30.61
CA SER A 10 3.63 -0.49 -29.60
C SER A 10 2.91 -1.17 -28.45
N ARG A 11 2.04 -2.13 -28.76
CA ARG A 11 1.32 -2.88 -27.74
C ARG A 11 2.28 -3.69 -26.88
N SER A 12 3.22 -4.40 -27.51
CA SER A 12 4.26 -5.16 -26.79
C SER A 12 5.14 -4.25 -25.96
N GLY A 13 5.53 -3.09 -26.51
CA GLY A 13 6.33 -2.11 -25.79
C GLY A 13 5.58 -1.50 -24.63
N PHE A 14 4.29 -1.23 -24.81
CA PHE A 14 3.44 -0.73 -23.72
C PHE A 14 3.35 -1.73 -22.57
N LEU A 15 3.10 -3.02 -22.89
CA LEU A 15 3.00 -4.05 -21.87
C LEU A 15 4.34 -4.26 -21.16
N ALA A 16 5.44 -4.26 -21.88
CA ALA A 16 6.76 -4.38 -21.27
C ALA A 16 7.03 -3.20 -20.33
N GLY A 17 6.76 -1.98 -20.78
CA GLY A 17 6.92 -0.79 -19.95
C GLY A 17 6.00 -0.80 -18.73
N TYR A 18 4.78 -1.27 -18.90
CA TYR A 18 3.84 -1.41 -17.80
C TYR A 18 4.36 -2.40 -16.75
N HIS A 19 4.83 -3.57 -17.19
CA HIS A 19 5.39 -4.57 -16.27
C HIS A 19 6.65 -4.05 -15.58
N ASP A 20 7.52 -3.35 -16.30
CA ASP A 20 8.72 -2.76 -15.72
C ASP A 20 8.36 -1.72 -14.66
N THR A 21 7.37 -0.87 -14.95
CA THR A 21 6.89 0.13 -14.01
C THR A 21 6.34 -0.51 -12.75
N LEU A 22 5.50 -1.54 -12.90
CA LEU A 22 4.95 -2.27 -11.76
C LEU A 22 6.05 -2.88 -10.91
N ALA A 23 7.05 -3.49 -11.55
CA ALA A 23 8.17 -4.09 -10.85
C ALA A 23 8.96 -3.05 -10.05
N LEU A 24 9.18 -1.88 -10.63
CA LEU A 24 9.88 -0.79 -9.96
C LEU A 24 9.07 -0.25 -8.78
N VAL A 25 7.78 -0.05 -8.95
CA VAL A 25 6.90 0.43 -7.88
C VAL A 25 6.88 -0.57 -6.73
N GLU A 26 6.75 -1.86 -7.04
CA GLU A 26 6.76 -2.90 -6.03
C GLU A 26 8.08 -2.93 -5.27
N ARG A 27 9.20 -2.83 -6.01
CA ARG A 27 10.52 -2.80 -5.41
C ARG A 27 10.71 -1.59 -4.51
N LEU A 28 10.30 -0.41 -4.96
CA LEU A 28 10.37 0.80 -4.17
C LEU A 28 9.51 0.69 -2.90
N HIS A 29 8.33 0.09 -3.04
CA HIS A 29 7.44 -0.12 -1.91
C HIS A 29 8.10 -1.01 -0.85
N ARG A 30 8.73 -2.10 -1.28
CA ARG A 30 9.45 -2.98 -0.35
C ARG A 30 10.62 -2.28 0.33
N LEU A 31 11.38 -1.48 -0.43
CA LEU A 31 12.46 -0.70 0.14
C LEU A 31 11.96 0.31 1.17
N LEU A 32 10.82 0.94 0.89
CA LEU A 32 10.18 1.85 1.83
C LEU A 32 9.80 1.13 3.12
N LEU A 33 9.20 -0.05 2.99
CA LEU A 33 8.83 -0.86 4.16
C LEU A 33 10.05 -1.21 4.99
N ASP A 34 11.16 -1.57 4.34
CA ASP A 34 12.41 -1.90 5.04
C ASP A 34 12.96 -0.69 5.80
N VAL A 35 12.93 0.49 5.19
CA VAL A 35 13.37 1.72 5.84
C VAL A 35 12.51 2.03 7.06
N VAL A 36 11.20 1.91 6.94
CA VAL A 36 10.27 2.15 8.05
C VAL A 36 10.52 1.15 9.17
N LYS A 37 10.70 -0.12 8.81
CA LYS A 37 10.99 -1.17 9.79
C LYS A 37 12.27 -0.88 10.56
N ASP A 38 13.34 -0.54 9.86
CA ASP A 38 14.63 -0.24 10.48
C ASP A 38 14.51 0.96 11.44
N GLU A 39 13.79 1.99 11.01
CA GLU A 39 13.60 3.18 11.84
C GLU A 39 12.78 2.86 13.09
N PHE A 40 11.75 2.02 12.96
CA PHE A 40 10.95 1.60 14.10
C PHE A 40 11.77 0.78 15.09
N GLU A 41 12.62 -0.12 14.60
CA GLU A 41 13.53 -0.87 15.45
C GLU A 41 14.46 0.07 16.19
N ARG A 42 15.01 1.06 15.50
CA ARG A 42 15.90 2.07 16.10
C ARG A 42 15.19 2.85 17.20
N LEU A 43 13.92 3.17 17.02
CA LEU A 43 13.12 3.92 17.98
C LEU A 43 12.51 3.05 19.07
N GLY A 44 12.65 1.73 18.98
CA GLY A 44 12.06 0.81 19.95
C GLY A 44 10.57 0.60 19.81
N ILE A 45 9.99 0.95 18.66
CA ILE A 45 8.56 0.74 18.39
C ILE A 45 8.38 -0.67 17.86
N LEU A 46 7.87 -1.57 18.69
CA LEU A 46 7.76 -2.99 18.37
C LEU A 46 6.31 -3.49 18.31
N ASP A 47 5.35 -2.64 18.61
CA ASP A 47 3.93 -3.02 18.70
C ASP A 47 3.17 -2.88 17.38
N ILE A 48 3.75 -2.23 16.39
CA ILE A 48 3.18 -2.17 15.04
C ILE A 48 4.28 -2.45 14.02
N ASN A 49 3.89 -2.93 12.85
CA ASN A 49 4.82 -3.21 11.77
C ASN A 49 4.80 -2.10 10.71
N ALA A 50 5.67 -2.21 9.71
CA ALA A 50 5.81 -1.19 8.67
C ALA A 50 4.54 -1.01 7.86
N VAL A 51 3.82 -2.09 7.55
CA VAL A 51 2.56 -2.02 6.80
C VAL A 51 1.51 -1.25 7.60
N GLN A 52 1.41 -1.54 8.89
CA GLN A 52 0.47 -0.86 9.78
C GLN A 52 0.84 0.62 9.93
N ALA A 53 2.12 0.94 9.98
CA ALA A 53 2.58 2.32 10.03
C ALA A 53 2.21 3.10 8.78
N LEU A 54 2.35 2.50 7.60
CA LEU A 54 1.94 3.14 6.36
C LEU A 54 0.43 3.34 6.30
N LEU A 55 -0.33 2.37 6.79
CA LEU A 55 -1.78 2.49 6.85
C LEU A 55 -2.17 3.66 7.76
N LEU A 56 -1.56 3.75 8.92
CA LEU A 56 -1.78 4.84 9.86
C LEU A 56 -1.44 6.19 9.23
N PHE A 57 -0.33 6.27 8.51
CA PHE A 57 0.06 7.48 7.80
C PHE A 57 -0.99 7.89 6.76
N ASN A 58 -1.51 6.92 6.00
CA ASN A 58 -2.52 7.20 4.96
C ASN A 58 -3.86 7.64 5.54
N VAL A 59 -4.24 7.12 6.69
CA VAL A 59 -5.44 7.58 7.40
C VAL A 59 -5.22 8.99 7.96
N GLY A 60 -4.06 9.23 8.55
CA GLY A 60 -3.73 10.52 9.16
C GLY A 60 -4.71 10.87 10.26
N GLU A 61 -5.17 12.12 10.26
CA GLU A 61 -6.15 12.61 11.22
C GLU A 61 -7.58 12.51 10.70
N ASN A 62 -7.75 11.96 9.50
CA ASN A 62 -9.05 11.88 8.85
C ASN A 62 -9.83 10.66 9.32
N GLU A 63 -11.14 10.76 9.28
CA GLU A 63 -12.01 9.61 9.48
C GLU A 63 -12.17 8.92 8.13
N VAL A 64 -11.83 7.65 8.07
CA VAL A 64 -12.00 6.84 6.87
C VAL A 64 -12.58 5.49 7.23
N THR A 65 -13.31 4.90 6.31
CA THR A 65 -13.80 3.53 6.46
C THR A 65 -12.81 2.54 5.84
N ALA A 66 -12.89 1.28 6.27
CA ALA A 66 -12.10 0.23 5.64
C ALA A 66 -12.43 0.12 4.15
N GLY A 67 -13.69 0.35 3.78
CA GLY A 67 -14.10 0.33 2.38
C GLY A 67 -13.44 1.42 1.56
N GLU A 68 -13.31 2.62 2.11
CA GLU A 68 -12.63 3.72 1.43
C GLU A 68 -11.16 3.41 1.19
N LEU A 69 -10.48 2.82 2.16
CA LEU A 69 -9.09 2.44 2.03
C LEU A 69 -8.90 1.38 0.94
N LYS A 70 -9.79 0.40 0.87
CA LYS A 70 -9.79 -0.61 -0.19
C LYS A 70 -10.02 0.03 -1.56
N THR A 71 -11.01 0.92 -1.65
CA THR A 71 -11.39 1.58 -2.89
C THR A 71 -10.25 2.45 -3.44
N ARG A 72 -9.51 3.08 -2.57
CA ARG A 72 -8.35 3.89 -2.96
C ARG A 72 -7.17 3.03 -3.44
N GLY A 73 -7.28 1.71 -3.31
CA GLY A 73 -6.26 0.80 -3.81
C GLY A 73 -4.97 0.77 -2.99
N TYR A 74 -4.99 1.32 -1.79
CA TYR A 74 -3.80 1.31 -0.94
C TYR A 74 -3.47 -0.07 -0.43
N TYR A 75 -4.50 -0.88 -0.17
CA TYR A 75 -4.33 -2.18 0.47
C TYR A 75 -5.39 -3.15 -0.02
N GLN A 76 -5.07 -4.43 0.06
CA GLN A 76 -6.01 -5.46 -0.33
C GLN A 76 -6.83 -5.96 0.85
N GLY A 77 -8.10 -6.06 0.62
CA GLY A 77 -9.18 -6.72 1.33
C GLY A 77 -8.96 -7.05 2.81
N SER A 78 -8.71 -8.29 3.08
CA SER A 78 -8.57 -8.82 4.43
C SER A 78 -7.41 -8.21 5.22
N ASN A 79 -6.37 -7.77 4.53
CA ASN A 79 -5.21 -7.18 5.19
C ASN A 79 -5.56 -5.82 5.81
N VAL A 80 -6.42 -5.04 5.16
CA VAL A 80 -6.86 -3.75 5.70
C VAL A 80 -7.59 -3.95 7.02
N SER A 81 -8.58 -4.83 7.03
CA SER A 81 -9.38 -5.09 8.25
C SER A 81 -8.52 -5.61 9.39
N TYR A 82 -7.63 -6.54 9.10
CA TYR A 82 -6.71 -7.09 10.11
C TYR A 82 -5.81 -6.01 10.69
N ASN A 83 -5.19 -5.21 9.82
CA ASN A 83 -4.24 -4.19 10.25
C ASN A 83 -4.92 -3.04 10.99
N LEU A 84 -6.14 -2.66 10.58
CA LEU A 84 -6.91 -1.66 11.30
C LEU A 84 -7.24 -2.15 12.71
N LYS A 85 -7.65 -3.40 12.83
CA LYS A 85 -7.94 -3.99 14.13
C LYS A 85 -6.71 -3.96 15.03
N LYS A 86 -5.54 -4.31 14.48
CA LYS A 86 -4.29 -4.28 15.25
C LYS A 86 -3.91 -2.87 15.70
N LEU A 87 -4.12 -1.88 14.85
CA LEU A 87 -3.86 -0.49 15.20
C LEU A 87 -4.79 0.02 16.31
N VAL A 88 -6.05 -0.39 16.27
CA VAL A 88 -7.01 -0.08 17.33
C VAL A 88 -6.59 -0.74 18.63
N GLU A 89 -6.25 -2.03 18.59
CA GLU A 89 -5.80 -2.77 19.77
C GLU A 89 -4.53 -2.16 20.39
N ALA A 90 -3.64 -1.64 19.56
CA ALA A 90 -2.41 -1.03 20.01
C ALA A 90 -2.59 0.42 20.49
N GLY A 91 -3.78 0.98 20.33
CA GLY A 91 -4.09 2.34 20.82
C GLY A 91 -3.79 3.46 19.86
N TYR A 92 -3.41 3.16 18.62
CA TYR A 92 -3.07 4.19 17.62
C TYR A 92 -4.30 4.73 16.89
N MET A 93 -5.41 4.03 16.92
CA MET A 93 -6.64 4.42 16.22
C MET A 93 -7.86 4.14 17.08
N HIS A 94 -8.91 4.90 16.83
CA HIS A 94 -10.22 4.66 17.42
C HIS A 94 -11.16 4.08 16.38
N HIS A 95 -11.94 3.09 16.80
CA HIS A 95 -12.97 2.50 15.98
C HIS A 95 -14.32 3.04 16.40
N GLN A 96 -14.99 3.75 15.49
CA GLN A 96 -16.36 4.22 15.72
C GLN A 96 -17.29 3.45 14.80
N ARG A 97 -18.38 2.96 15.38
CA ARG A 97 -19.43 2.36 14.58
C ARG A 97 -20.21 3.44 13.88
N CYS A 98 -20.40 3.25 12.59
CA CYS A 98 -21.36 4.05 11.84
C CYS A 98 -22.76 3.56 12.17
N GLU A 99 -23.58 4.41 12.72
CA GLU A 99 -24.99 4.12 12.97
C GLU A 99 -25.87 4.61 11.83
#